data_9a87a9067dba5bcf3b542fe0621bae30
#
_entry.id   9a87a9067dba5bcf3b542fe0621bae30
#
_cell.length_a   1.000
_cell.length_b   1.000
_cell.length_c   1.000
_cell.angle_alpha   90.00
_cell.angle_beta   90.00
_cell.angle_gamma   90.00
#
_symmetry.space_group_name_H-M   'P 1'
#
loop_
_entity.id
_entity.type
_entity.pdbx_description
1 polymer ?
#
loop_
_entity_poly.entity_id
_entity_poly.type
_entity_poly.pdbx_seq_one_letter_code
_entity_poly.pdbx_strand_id
1 'polypeptide(L)'
;EISLGLVGSEMCIRDRKNALDHMDAAMLNGFSPLSTGCQIIIADGLKGNDEAEVPVRGGEYVEKAKIGRAVMDADVFISLSHFKGHEEAGFGGTLKNIGMGCGSRAGKMEQHNAGKPHVAQEHCVGCGACTRICAHSGITVTDRKASIDHSRCVGCGRCIAVCPWDAIRVNWDETVTNLNRKIAEYAQAVVDGRPCFHISLVIDVSPNCDCHPENDAAIIPNVGMFASFDPVALDMACADAVNAQPPLPGAAAAGACGHDHFHHLHPETDWMSCLEHAEKLGMGTREYELIKI
;
A
#
# COMPACT_ATOMS: atom_id res chain seq x y z
N GLU A 1 10.58 22.91 -4.03
CA GLU A 1 10.96 22.16 -2.81
C GLU A 1 10.46 20.73 -2.95
N ILE A 2 11.35 19.75 -2.89
CA ILE A 2 10.97 18.34 -2.97
C ILE A 2 10.77 17.88 -1.53
N SER A 3 9.53 17.70 -1.12
CA SER A 3 9.20 17.04 0.14
C SER A 3 9.12 15.54 -0.13
N LEU A 4 10.09 14.77 0.36
CA LEU A 4 9.99 13.32 0.39
C LEU A 4 9.12 12.94 1.59
N GLY A 5 7.88 12.58 1.32
CA GLY A 5 7.05 11.90 2.30
C GLY A 5 7.32 10.40 2.20
N LEU A 6 7.94 9.82 3.22
CA LEU A 6 7.95 8.37 3.37
C LEU A 6 6.59 7.94 3.88
N VAL A 7 5.78 7.45 2.97
CA VAL A 7 4.54 6.79 3.32
C VAL A 7 4.84 5.30 3.20
N GLY A 8 5.15 4.68 4.31
CA GLY A 8 5.33 3.25 4.39
C GLY A 8 4.00 2.55 4.11
N SER A 9 4.02 1.53 3.29
CA SER A 9 2.93 0.60 3.08
C SER A 9 2.72 -0.21 4.38
N GLU A 10 1.57 -0.08 5.01
CA GLU A 10 1.36 -0.63 6.34
C GLU A 10 0.22 -1.60 6.41
N MET A 11 0.53 -2.88 6.31
CA MET A 11 -0.30 -3.95 6.83
C MET A 11 -0.17 -4.05 8.36
N CYS A 12 0.95 -3.60 8.93
CA CYS A 12 1.26 -3.71 10.35
C CYS A 12 0.72 -2.53 11.15
N ILE A 13 -0.57 -2.52 11.42
CA ILE A 13 -1.22 -1.60 12.38
C ILE A 13 -0.56 -1.69 13.77
N ARG A 14 0.25 -2.71 14.04
CA ARG A 14 0.85 -2.98 15.35
C ARG A 14 2.15 -2.21 15.59
N ASP A 15 3.05 -2.09 14.62
CA ASP A 15 4.39 -1.56 14.78
C ASP A 15 4.58 -0.12 14.28
N ARG A 16 3.77 0.36 13.34
CA ARG A 16 3.82 1.70 12.76
C ARG A 16 2.48 2.43 12.85
N LYS A 17 1.84 2.33 13.99
CA LYS A 17 0.47 2.81 14.25
C LYS A 17 0.34 4.32 14.46
N ASN A 18 1.45 5.04 14.53
CA ASN A 18 1.52 6.49 14.71
C ASN A 18 2.79 7.04 14.09
N ALA A 19 2.91 8.37 13.97
CA ALA A 19 4.05 9.00 13.31
C ALA A 19 5.40 8.73 14.01
N LEU A 20 5.43 8.53 15.33
CA LEU A 20 6.67 8.27 16.04
C LEU A 20 7.19 6.87 15.69
N ASP A 21 6.36 5.84 15.85
CA ASP A 21 6.72 4.46 15.50
C ASP A 21 7.10 4.37 14.02
N HIS A 22 6.40 5.10 13.15
CA HIS A 22 6.67 5.11 11.71
C HIS A 22 7.99 5.82 11.38
N MET A 23 8.29 6.95 12.04
CA MET A 23 9.55 7.65 11.86
C MET A 23 10.73 6.81 12.37
N ASP A 24 10.57 6.12 13.50
CA ASP A 24 11.60 5.21 14.03
C ASP A 24 11.89 4.10 13.03
N ALA A 25 10.84 3.47 12.43
CA ALA A 25 11.01 2.48 11.39
C ALA A 25 11.72 3.05 10.16
N ALA A 26 11.37 4.27 9.71
CA ALA A 26 12.03 4.93 8.60
C ALA A 26 13.53 5.15 8.88
N MET A 27 13.86 5.65 10.07
CA MET A 27 15.26 5.91 10.48
C MET A 27 16.07 4.61 10.57
N LEU A 28 15.51 3.54 11.12
CA LEU A 28 16.16 2.22 11.19
C LEU A 28 16.44 1.63 9.81
N ASN A 29 15.62 1.96 8.80
CA ASN A 29 15.82 1.57 7.41
C ASN A 29 16.63 2.58 6.60
N GLY A 30 17.33 3.51 7.26
CA GLY A 30 18.24 4.45 6.60
C GLY A 30 17.59 5.72 6.06
N PHE A 31 16.31 5.94 6.27
CA PHE A 31 15.62 7.14 5.84
C PHE A 31 15.62 8.19 6.96
N SER A 32 16.53 9.13 6.85
CA SER A 32 16.65 10.27 7.78
C SER A 32 16.93 11.55 6.98
N PRO A 33 16.72 12.75 7.53
CA PRO A 33 17.10 13.99 6.86
C PRO A 33 18.58 14.05 6.49
N LEU A 34 19.44 13.36 7.25
CA LEU A 34 20.89 13.30 6.98
C LEU A 34 21.23 12.39 5.79
N SER A 35 20.56 11.24 5.66
CA SER A 35 20.82 10.29 4.59
C SER A 35 20.14 10.69 3.28
N THR A 36 18.94 11.27 3.36
CA THR A 36 18.14 11.64 2.18
C THR A 36 18.41 13.06 1.68
N GLY A 37 19.02 13.92 2.52
CA GLY A 37 19.23 15.32 2.21
C GLY A 37 17.98 16.20 2.21
N CYS A 38 16.84 15.69 2.72
CA CYS A 38 15.56 16.39 2.75
C CYS A 38 14.76 16.03 3.99
N GLN A 39 13.71 16.80 4.28
CA GLN A 39 12.83 16.53 5.41
C GLN A 39 11.95 15.31 5.13
N ILE A 40 11.67 14.53 6.18
CA ILE A 40 10.79 13.38 6.15
C ILE A 40 9.49 13.74 6.85
N ILE A 41 8.37 13.44 6.23
CA ILE A 41 7.03 13.75 6.75
C ILE A 41 6.20 12.46 6.73
N ILE A 42 5.56 12.16 7.86
CA ILE A 42 4.53 11.11 7.93
C ILE A 42 3.21 11.74 7.51
N ALA A 43 2.72 11.34 6.33
CA ALA A 43 1.70 12.08 5.60
C ALA A 43 0.30 12.03 6.21
N ASP A 44 -0.02 11.04 7.02
CA ASP A 44 -1.31 10.87 7.71
C ASP A 44 -1.29 11.35 9.17
N GLY A 45 -0.28 12.15 9.52
CA GLY A 45 -0.16 12.87 10.79
C GLY A 45 0.15 12.00 11.99
N LEU A 46 0.20 12.64 13.19
CA LEU A 46 0.68 12.01 14.42
C LEU A 46 -0.04 10.70 14.78
N LYS A 47 -1.29 10.55 14.44
CA LYS A 47 -2.14 9.40 14.83
C LYS A 47 -2.60 8.55 13.64
N GLY A 48 -2.08 8.79 12.44
CA GLY A 48 -2.46 8.09 11.21
C GLY A 48 -3.91 8.35 10.77
N ASN A 49 -4.46 9.52 11.07
CA ASN A 49 -5.85 9.90 10.78
C ASN A 49 -5.99 11.34 10.28
N ASP A 50 -4.89 11.98 9.89
CA ASP A 50 -4.92 13.25 9.19
C ASP A 50 -4.98 12.95 7.69
N GLU A 51 -6.22 12.98 7.17
CA GLU A 51 -6.51 12.53 5.81
C GLU A 51 -7.32 13.55 5.02
N ALA A 52 -7.17 13.50 3.71
CA ALA A 52 -8.05 14.13 2.74
C ALA A 52 -8.94 13.05 2.11
N GLU A 53 -10.24 13.31 2.03
CA GLU A 53 -11.16 12.53 1.20
C GLU A 53 -11.13 13.09 -0.23
N VAL A 54 -10.57 12.32 -1.14
CA VAL A 54 -10.37 12.72 -2.54
C VAL A 54 -11.33 11.94 -3.43
N PRO A 55 -12.22 12.60 -4.19
CA PRO A 55 -13.11 11.91 -5.13
C PRO A 55 -12.30 11.13 -6.18
N VAL A 56 -12.72 9.89 -6.46
CA VAL A 56 -12.14 9.06 -7.51
C VAL A 56 -12.95 9.24 -8.80
N ARG A 57 -12.33 9.78 -9.82
CA ARG A 57 -13.01 10.02 -11.09
C ARG A 57 -13.17 8.71 -11.87
N GLY A 58 -14.41 8.27 -12.04
CA GLY A 58 -14.72 7.00 -12.70
C GLY A 58 -14.47 5.76 -11.85
N GLY A 59 -14.29 5.93 -10.54
CA GLY A 59 -14.13 4.84 -9.59
C GLY A 59 -15.35 3.92 -9.55
N GLU A 60 -15.10 2.64 -9.43
CA GLU A 60 -16.14 1.58 -9.37
C GLU A 60 -16.23 0.98 -7.97
N TYR A 61 -15.15 1.05 -7.20
CA TYR A 61 -15.00 0.44 -5.86
C TYR A 61 -14.87 1.48 -4.76
N VAL A 62 -14.35 2.66 -5.09
CA VAL A 62 -14.07 3.74 -4.14
C VAL A 62 -14.68 5.04 -4.66
N GLU A 63 -15.62 5.61 -3.92
CA GLU A 63 -16.19 6.93 -4.26
C GLU A 63 -15.21 8.05 -3.90
N LYS A 64 -14.61 7.95 -2.72
CA LYS A 64 -13.62 8.91 -2.20
C LYS A 64 -12.47 8.16 -1.53
N ALA A 65 -11.28 8.32 -2.07
CA ALA A 65 -10.06 7.76 -1.48
C ALA A 65 -9.63 8.58 -0.25
N LYS A 66 -9.21 7.89 0.80
CA LYS A 66 -8.70 8.49 2.04
C LYS A 66 -7.18 8.55 1.97
N ILE A 67 -6.65 9.69 1.57
CA ILE A 67 -5.23 9.92 1.32
C ILE A 67 -4.61 10.70 2.48
N GLY A 68 -3.37 10.38 2.87
CA GLY A 68 -2.64 11.16 3.86
C GLY A 68 -2.57 12.64 3.46
N ARG A 69 -2.95 13.53 4.38
CA ARG A 69 -3.13 14.98 4.10
C ARG A 69 -1.92 15.60 3.44
N ALA A 70 -0.72 15.38 3.99
CA ALA A 70 0.49 16.01 3.48
C ALA A 70 0.83 15.60 2.04
N VAL A 71 0.36 14.44 1.56
CA VAL A 71 0.49 14.06 0.14
C VAL A 71 -0.35 14.98 -0.72
N MET A 72 -1.57 15.29 -0.28
CA MET A 72 -2.50 16.11 -1.06
C MET A 72 -2.19 17.62 -1.01
N ASP A 73 -1.48 18.06 0.04
CA ASP A 73 -1.04 19.45 0.19
C ASP A 73 0.19 19.79 -0.69
N ALA A 74 0.83 18.78 -1.31
CA ALA A 74 1.97 18.99 -2.20
C ALA A 74 1.52 19.40 -3.61
N ASP A 75 2.17 20.41 -4.20
CA ASP A 75 1.88 20.90 -5.54
C ASP A 75 2.37 19.95 -6.65
N VAL A 76 3.48 19.27 -6.41
CA VAL A 76 4.13 18.33 -7.34
C VAL A 76 4.33 17.00 -6.64
N PHE A 77 4.03 15.91 -7.33
CA PHE A 77 4.21 14.57 -6.79
C PHE A 77 5.25 13.77 -7.59
N ILE A 78 6.31 13.35 -6.91
CA ILE A 78 7.32 12.45 -7.49
C ILE A 78 7.30 11.16 -6.68
N SER A 79 7.00 10.02 -7.32
CA SER A 79 7.12 8.72 -6.70
C SER A 79 8.51 8.13 -6.95
N LEU A 80 9.08 7.53 -5.89
CA LEU A 80 10.25 6.68 -5.96
C LEU A 80 9.87 5.32 -5.40
N SER A 81 9.82 4.30 -6.23
CA SER A 81 9.31 2.98 -5.90
C SER A 81 10.40 1.93 -5.96
N HIS A 82 10.39 0.98 -5.04
CA HIS A 82 11.10 -0.29 -5.18
C HIS A 82 10.14 -1.31 -5.83
N PHE A 83 10.59 -1.93 -6.92
CA PHE A 83 9.80 -2.93 -7.65
C PHE A 83 10.10 -4.32 -7.11
N LYS A 84 9.08 -5.08 -6.68
CA LYS A 84 9.22 -6.40 -6.04
C LYS A 84 7.96 -7.24 -6.20
N GLY A 85 8.05 -8.53 -5.88
CA GLY A 85 6.89 -9.41 -5.74
C GLY A 85 5.93 -8.96 -4.62
N HIS A 86 4.73 -9.50 -4.66
CA HIS A 86 3.71 -9.24 -3.63
C HIS A 86 2.68 -10.36 -3.58
N GLU A 87 2.45 -10.90 -2.41
CA GLU A 87 1.63 -12.08 -2.13
C GLU A 87 0.13 -11.92 -2.44
N GLU A 88 -0.39 -10.68 -2.48
CA GLU A 88 -1.81 -10.42 -2.81
C GLU A 88 -1.96 -9.68 -4.14
N ALA A 89 -1.03 -8.78 -4.49
CA ALA A 89 -1.13 -7.97 -5.69
C ALA A 89 -0.37 -8.54 -6.90
N GLY A 90 0.41 -9.61 -6.70
CA GLY A 90 1.34 -10.19 -7.68
C GLY A 90 2.69 -9.48 -7.67
N PHE A 91 2.70 -8.16 -7.86
CA PHE A 91 3.87 -7.32 -7.63
C PHE A 91 3.50 -5.99 -6.96
N GLY A 92 4.49 -5.33 -6.38
CA GLY A 92 4.40 -3.98 -5.87
C GLY A 92 5.33 -3.06 -6.66
N GLY A 93 4.76 -2.25 -7.54
CA GLY A 93 5.44 -1.23 -8.33
C GLY A 93 4.97 0.17 -7.99
N THR A 94 4.95 1.05 -8.98
CA THR A 94 4.58 2.46 -8.86
C THR A 94 3.14 2.65 -8.43
N LEU A 95 2.19 1.97 -9.09
CA LEU A 95 0.75 2.10 -8.78
C LEU A 95 0.46 1.69 -7.33
N LYS A 96 1.04 0.55 -6.88
CA LYS A 96 0.88 0.11 -5.49
C LYS A 96 1.55 1.06 -4.51
N ASN A 97 2.76 1.54 -4.81
CA ASN A 97 3.46 2.50 -3.97
C ASN A 97 2.67 3.80 -3.80
N ILE A 98 2.01 4.27 -4.85
CA ILE A 98 1.14 5.45 -4.80
C ILE A 98 -0.17 5.10 -4.08
N GLY A 99 -0.94 4.15 -4.59
CA GLY A 99 -2.30 3.87 -4.12
C GLY A 99 -2.35 3.38 -2.69
N MET A 100 -1.60 2.30 -2.39
CA MET A 100 -1.53 1.77 -1.02
C MET A 100 -0.65 2.65 -0.14
N GLY A 101 0.51 3.10 -0.64
CA GLY A 101 1.49 3.86 0.11
C GLY A 101 0.96 5.21 0.59
N CYS A 102 0.27 5.98 -0.25
CA CYS A 102 -0.27 7.29 0.09
C CYS A 102 -1.62 7.24 0.83
N GLY A 103 -2.29 6.10 0.85
CA GLY A 103 -3.51 5.91 1.64
C GLY A 103 -3.26 6.19 3.12
N SER A 104 -4.18 6.91 3.78
CA SER A 104 -4.19 6.99 5.24
C SER A 104 -4.38 5.60 5.83
N ARG A 105 -4.25 5.46 7.16
CA ARG A 105 -4.53 4.17 7.79
C ARG A 105 -5.95 3.66 7.51
N ALA A 106 -6.95 4.55 7.49
CA ALA A 106 -8.32 4.19 7.11
C ALA A 106 -8.41 3.81 5.63
N GLY A 107 -7.67 4.49 4.76
CA GLY A 107 -7.58 4.18 3.33
C GLY A 107 -6.96 2.82 3.05
N LYS A 108 -5.87 2.48 3.75
CA LYS A 108 -5.27 1.14 3.64
C LYS A 108 -6.22 0.04 4.09
N MET A 109 -6.93 0.27 5.19
CA MET A 109 -7.97 -0.66 5.67
C MET A 109 -9.08 -0.86 4.64
N GLU A 110 -9.52 0.20 3.95
CA GLU A 110 -10.56 0.13 2.92
C GLU A 110 -10.09 -0.63 1.68
N GLN A 111 -8.81 -0.51 1.32
CA GLN A 111 -8.25 -1.25 0.18
C GLN A 111 -8.19 -2.75 0.45
N HIS A 112 -7.75 -3.16 1.64
CA HIS A 112 -7.60 -4.58 2.01
C HIS A 112 -8.89 -5.26 2.46
N ASN A 113 -10.00 -4.53 2.60
CA ASN A 113 -11.18 -5.05 3.25
C ASN A 113 -12.47 -4.55 2.58
N ALA A 114 -13.40 -5.46 2.35
CA ALA A 114 -14.75 -5.11 1.92
C ALA A 114 -15.61 -4.52 3.06
N GLY A 115 -15.15 -4.61 4.32
CA GLY A 115 -15.95 -4.22 5.48
C GLY A 115 -15.18 -3.49 6.60
N LYS A 116 -15.91 -3.06 7.61
CA LYS A 116 -15.38 -2.44 8.82
C LYS A 116 -14.96 -3.51 9.84
N PRO A 117 -14.06 -3.18 10.81
CA PRO A 117 -13.69 -4.14 11.85
C PRO A 117 -14.88 -4.72 12.60
N HIS A 118 -14.79 -5.96 13.00
CA HIS A 118 -15.76 -6.64 13.84
C HIS A 118 -15.12 -7.15 15.14
N VAL A 119 -15.93 -7.58 16.10
CA VAL A 119 -15.46 -8.15 17.36
C VAL A 119 -15.68 -9.65 17.36
N ALA A 120 -14.59 -10.42 17.40
CA ALA A 120 -14.61 -11.84 17.69
C ALA A 120 -14.98 -12.03 19.17
N GLN A 121 -16.27 -12.32 19.42
CA GLN A 121 -16.85 -12.29 20.76
C GLN A 121 -16.22 -13.34 21.69
N GLU A 122 -15.76 -14.46 21.18
CA GLU A 122 -15.06 -15.52 21.90
C GLU A 122 -13.75 -15.05 22.52
N HIS A 123 -13.05 -14.11 21.89
CA HIS A 123 -11.80 -13.54 22.39
C HIS A 123 -11.99 -12.27 23.22
N CYS A 124 -13.15 -11.63 23.14
CA CYS A 124 -13.40 -10.37 23.84
C CYS A 124 -13.64 -10.60 25.33
N VAL A 125 -12.87 -9.93 26.19
CA VAL A 125 -13.03 -9.93 27.64
C VAL A 125 -13.63 -8.64 28.19
N GLY A 126 -13.99 -7.68 27.33
CA GLY A 126 -14.63 -6.43 27.72
C GLY A 126 -13.73 -5.46 28.48
N CYS A 127 -12.41 -5.47 28.24
CA CYS A 127 -11.44 -4.62 28.97
C CYS A 127 -11.56 -3.12 28.66
N GLY A 128 -12.31 -2.71 27.64
CA GLY A 128 -12.58 -1.32 27.29
C GLY A 128 -11.41 -0.57 26.64
N ALA A 129 -10.30 -1.22 26.28
CA ALA A 129 -9.19 -0.56 25.60
C ALA A 129 -9.63 0.08 24.27
N CYS A 130 -10.44 -0.62 23.50
CA CYS A 130 -10.97 -0.17 22.22
C CYS A 130 -11.91 1.04 22.33
N THR A 131 -12.71 1.14 23.40
CA THR A 131 -13.60 2.29 23.59
C THR A 131 -12.82 3.56 23.88
N ARG A 132 -11.74 3.46 24.65
CA ARG A 132 -10.88 4.61 24.99
C ARG A 132 -10.12 5.17 23.77
N ILE A 133 -9.80 4.34 22.79
CA ILE A 133 -9.06 4.76 21.59
C ILE A 133 -9.98 5.24 20.46
N CYS A 134 -11.26 4.89 20.49
CA CYS A 134 -12.19 5.22 19.42
C CYS A 134 -12.57 6.71 19.44
N ALA A 135 -12.01 7.50 18.51
CA ALA A 135 -12.28 8.92 18.37
C ALA A 135 -13.74 9.24 17.95
N HIS A 136 -14.43 8.25 17.36
CA HIS A 136 -15.80 8.40 16.85
C HIS A 136 -16.86 7.84 17.81
N SER A 137 -16.45 7.40 19.00
CA SER A 137 -17.34 6.77 19.98
C SER A 137 -18.21 5.65 19.38
N GLY A 138 -17.68 4.96 18.36
CA GLY A 138 -18.37 3.87 17.66
C GLY A 138 -18.23 2.50 18.33
N ILE A 139 -17.68 2.43 19.57
CA ILE A 139 -17.49 1.16 20.29
C ILE A 139 -18.09 1.28 21.70
N THR A 140 -18.93 0.34 22.05
CA THR A 140 -19.50 0.20 23.39
C THR A 140 -19.10 -1.14 23.98
N VAL A 141 -19.08 -1.21 25.33
CA VAL A 141 -18.89 -2.47 26.05
C VAL A 141 -20.10 -2.69 26.95
N THR A 142 -20.82 -3.78 26.71
CA THR A 142 -21.98 -4.21 27.50
C THR A 142 -21.78 -5.68 27.84
N ASP A 143 -22.09 -6.08 29.06
CA ASP A 143 -21.97 -7.45 29.57
C ASP A 143 -20.57 -8.07 29.30
N ARG A 144 -19.53 -7.26 29.51
CA ARG A 144 -18.12 -7.63 29.25
C ARG A 144 -17.81 -8.00 27.79
N LYS A 145 -18.59 -7.52 26.85
CA LYS A 145 -18.37 -7.71 25.41
C LYS A 145 -18.39 -6.38 24.68
N ALA A 146 -17.44 -6.17 23.79
CA ALA A 146 -17.41 -5.00 22.93
C ALA A 146 -18.35 -5.18 21.73
N SER A 147 -18.94 -4.08 21.29
CA SER A 147 -19.74 -4.01 20.06
C SER A 147 -19.32 -2.77 19.27
N ILE A 148 -19.23 -2.88 17.95
CA ILE A 148 -18.89 -1.79 17.03
C ILE A 148 -20.14 -1.34 16.30
N ASP A 149 -20.48 -0.07 16.46
CA ASP A 149 -21.51 0.59 15.67
C ASP A 149 -20.93 1.00 14.32
N HIS A 150 -21.26 0.26 13.28
CA HIS A 150 -20.74 0.49 11.93
C HIS A 150 -21.25 1.78 11.29
N SER A 151 -22.32 2.40 11.78
CA SER A 151 -22.76 3.71 11.30
C SER A 151 -21.82 4.83 11.75
N ARG A 152 -21.14 4.66 12.88
CA ARG A 152 -20.19 5.59 13.48
C ARG A 152 -18.72 5.21 13.20
N CYS A 153 -18.47 3.97 12.83
CA CYS A 153 -17.13 3.47 12.53
C CYS A 153 -16.65 3.99 11.17
N VAL A 154 -15.49 4.63 11.14
CA VAL A 154 -14.83 5.11 9.91
C VAL A 154 -13.77 4.16 9.36
N GLY A 155 -13.61 2.96 9.93
CA GLY A 155 -12.67 1.97 9.44
C GLY A 155 -11.19 2.22 9.80
N CYS A 156 -10.85 3.18 10.66
CA CYS A 156 -9.46 3.58 10.94
C CYS A 156 -8.55 2.54 11.63
N GLY A 157 -9.06 1.37 12.01
CA GLY A 157 -8.30 0.25 12.59
C GLY A 157 -7.64 0.47 13.96
N ARG A 158 -7.78 1.66 14.59
CA ARG A 158 -7.11 1.97 15.88
C ARG A 158 -7.46 0.99 17.01
N CYS A 159 -8.69 0.50 17.02
CA CYS A 159 -9.17 -0.47 18.00
C CYS A 159 -8.48 -1.85 17.85
N ILE A 160 -8.08 -2.24 16.66
CA ILE A 160 -7.32 -3.47 16.39
C ILE A 160 -5.96 -3.37 17.08
N ALA A 161 -5.24 -2.27 16.85
CA ALA A 161 -3.89 -2.05 17.37
C ALA A 161 -3.78 -2.09 18.90
N VAL A 162 -4.85 -1.73 19.62
CA VAL A 162 -4.83 -1.65 21.09
C VAL A 162 -5.51 -2.84 21.77
N CYS A 163 -6.00 -3.81 20.99
CA CYS A 163 -6.66 -4.98 21.58
C CYS A 163 -5.61 -6.03 22.00
N PRO A 164 -5.35 -6.24 23.31
CA PRO A 164 -4.35 -7.21 23.76
C PRO A 164 -4.82 -8.66 23.63
N TRP A 165 -6.08 -8.88 23.22
CA TRP A 165 -6.71 -10.18 23.11
C TRP A 165 -6.99 -10.59 21.66
N ASP A 166 -6.53 -9.82 20.68
CA ASP A 166 -6.85 -10.03 19.27
C ASP A 166 -8.36 -10.24 18.98
N ALA A 167 -9.20 -9.61 19.81
CA ALA A 167 -10.63 -9.75 19.68
C ALA A 167 -11.25 -8.83 18.62
N ILE A 168 -10.53 -7.82 18.14
CA ILE A 168 -11.03 -6.95 17.07
C ILE A 168 -10.26 -7.30 15.81
N ARG A 169 -10.99 -7.72 14.81
CA ARG A 169 -10.46 -8.25 13.55
C ARG A 169 -11.10 -7.55 12.36
N VAL A 170 -10.41 -7.60 11.24
CA VAL A 170 -10.97 -7.34 9.92
C VAL A 170 -11.14 -8.67 9.22
N ASN A 171 -12.12 -8.76 8.36
CA ASN A 171 -12.17 -9.83 7.39
C ASN A 171 -11.22 -9.42 6.26
N TRP A 172 -10.14 -10.13 6.08
CA TRP A 172 -9.30 -10.01 4.90
C TRP A 172 -10.03 -10.78 3.79
N ASP A 173 -11.19 -10.27 3.38
CA ASP A 173 -12.14 -10.94 2.48
C ASP A 173 -12.26 -10.24 1.12
N GLU A 174 -11.41 -9.24 0.88
CA GLU A 174 -11.33 -8.63 -0.43
C GLU A 174 -10.67 -9.62 -1.40
N THR A 175 -11.23 -9.76 -2.58
CA THR A 175 -10.60 -10.55 -3.63
C THR A 175 -9.35 -9.84 -4.12
N VAL A 176 -8.34 -10.58 -4.55
CA VAL A 176 -7.07 -10.02 -5.07
C VAL A 176 -7.32 -9.05 -6.23
N THR A 177 -8.29 -9.36 -7.09
CA THR A 177 -8.69 -8.50 -8.22
C THR A 177 -9.29 -7.17 -7.74
N ASN A 178 -10.17 -7.19 -6.74
CA ASN A 178 -10.75 -5.96 -6.20
C ASN A 178 -9.73 -5.13 -5.42
N LEU A 179 -8.83 -5.77 -4.68
CA LEU A 179 -7.69 -5.09 -4.04
C LEU A 179 -6.88 -4.32 -5.09
N ASN A 180 -6.50 -4.98 -6.19
CA ASN A 180 -5.74 -4.39 -7.28
C ASN A 180 -6.46 -3.21 -7.93
N ARG A 181 -7.76 -3.31 -8.16
CA ARG A 181 -8.58 -2.22 -8.70
C ARG A 181 -8.69 -1.04 -7.72
N LYS A 182 -8.89 -1.31 -6.43
CA LYS A 182 -8.88 -0.26 -5.40
C LYS A 182 -7.52 0.43 -5.31
N ILE A 183 -6.41 -0.30 -5.45
CA ILE A 183 -5.06 0.29 -5.53
C ILE A 183 -4.96 1.28 -6.68
N ALA A 184 -5.45 0.93 -7.87
CA ALA A 184 -5.47 1.82 -9.02
C ALA A 184 -6.34 3.06 -8.79
N GLU A 185 -7.52 2.91 -8.18
CA GLU A 185 -8.42 4.02 -7.84
C GLU A 185 -7.80 4.98 -6.82
N TYR A 186 -7.13 4.45 -5.80
CA TYR A 186 -6.38 5.24 -4.83
C TYR A 186 -5.19 5.96 -5.48
N ALA A 187 -4.47 5.29 -6.39
CA ALA A 187 -3.38 5.90 -7.13
C ALA A 187 -3.88 7.07 -8.00
N GLN A 188 -5.02 6.90 -8.68
CA GLN A 188 -5.63 7.98 -9.45
C GLN A 188 -5.94 9.19 -8.56
N ALA A 189 -6.57 8.98 -7.41
CA ALA A 189 -6.89 10.07 -6.48
C ALA A 189 -5.66 10.87 -6.05
N VAL A 190 -4.49 10.22 -5.98
CA VAL A 190 -3.23 10.90 -5.64
C VAL A 190 -2.70 11.73 -6.79
N VAL A 191 -2.73 11.24 -8.03
CA VAL A 191 -2.02 11.86 -9.16
C VAL A 191 -2.91 12.76 -10.02
N ASP A 192 -4.23 12.60 -9.98
CA ASP A 192 -5.14 13.35 -10.85
C ASP A 192 -5.04 14.86 -10.61
N GLY A 193 -4.92 15.61 -11.71
CA GLY A 193 -4.97 17.07 -11.70
C GLY A 193 -3.70 17.80 -11.22
N ARG A 194 -2.57 17.10 -10.97
CA ARG A 194 -1.30 17.74 -10.61
C ARG A 194 -0.09 17.17 -11.37
N PRO A 195 1.01 17.94 -11.48
CA PRO A 195 2.24 17.45 -12.10
C PRO A 195 2.80 16.26 -11.33
N CYS A 196 3.07 15.15 -12.04
CA CYS A 196 3.62 13.94 -11.48
C CYS A 196 4.81 13.42 -12.30
N PHE A 197 5.75 12.74 -11.63
CA PHE A 197 6.82 11.99 -12.27
C PHE A 197 7.11 10.75 -11.45
N HIS A 198 7.45 9.64 -12.10
CA HIS A 198 7.57 8.34 -11.45
C HIS A 198 8.91 7.71 -11.75
N ILE A 199 9.55 7.17 -10.72
CA ILE A 199 10.83 6.45 -10.79
C ILE A 199 10.62 5.10 -10.10
N SER A 200 11.08 4.02 -10.73
CA SER A 200 11.02 2.67 -10.20
C SER A 200 12.37 2.00 -10.22
N LEU A 201 12.78 1.43 -9.10
CA LEU A 201 14.03 0.71 -8.92
C LEU A 201 13.78 -0.79 -9.06
N VAL A 202 14.27 -1.40 -10.14
CA VAL A 202 14.22 -2.84 -10.40
C VAL A 202 15.57 -3.44 -9.99
N ILE A 203 15.82 -3.43 -8.69
CA ILE A 203 17.04 -3.92 -8.03
C ILE A 203 16.62 -4.71 -6.79
N ASP A 204 17.36 -5.74 -6.42
CA ASP A 204 17.08 -6.60 -5.26
C ASP A 204 15.62 -7.05 -5.18
N VAL A 205 15.06 -7.44 -6.33
CA VAL A 205 13.64 -7.79 -6.48
C VAL A 205 13.31 -9.00 -5.62
N SER A 206 12.69 -8.76 -4.45
CA SER A 206 12.28 -9.81 -3.51
C SER A 206 10.99 -10.51 -3.97
N PRO A 207 10.75 -11.78 -3.54
CA PRO A 207 9.51 -12.47 -3.89
C PRO A 207 8.26 -11.89 -3.21
N ASN A 208 8.43 -11.30 -2.02
CA ASN A 208 7.35 -10.74 -1.20
C ASN A 208 7.49 -9.23 -1.01
N CYS A 209 6.46 -8.63 -0.41
CA CYS A 209 6.42 -7.19 -0.15
C CYS A 209 7.45 -6.77 0.92
N ASP A 210 8.09 -5.60 0.72
CA ASP A 210 8.97 -4.96 1.70
C ASP A 210 8.28 -4.60 3.03
N CYS A 211 6.96 -4.77 3.12
CA CYS A 211 6.23 -4.58 4.36
C CYS A 211 6.44 -5.73 5.37
N HIS A 212 6.98 -6.86 4.94
CA HIS A 212 7.39 -7.96 5.81
C HIS A 212 8.72 -7.65 6.51
N PRO A 213 8.90 -8.06 7.78
CA PRO A 213 10.16 -7.87 8.50
C PRO A 213 11.26 -8.84 8.03
N GLU A 214 10.90 -9.95 7.46
CA GLU A 214 11.80 -10.93 6.85
C GLU A 214 12.12 -10.58 5.41
N ASN A 215 13.39 -10.54 5.08
CA ASN A 215 13.88 -10.42 3.70
C ASN A 215 14.13 -11.82 3.13
N ASP A 216 13.94 -11.94 1.82
CA ASP A 216 14.33 -13.11 1.05
C ASP A 216 15.35 -12.70 -0.02
N ALA A 217 16.02 -13.71 -0.60
CA ALA A 217 16.95 -13.48 -1.69
C ALA A 217 16.21 -12.90 -2.92
N ALA A 218 16.91 -12.02 -3.66
CA ALA A 218 16.39 -11.50 -4.93
C ALA A 218 16.04 -12.66 -5.88
N ILE A 219 14.94 -12.54 -6.59
CA ILE A 219 14.48 -13.59 -7.52
C ILE A 219 15.19 -13.56 -8.87
N ILE A 220 15.70 -12.38 -9.26
CA ILE A 220 16.39 -12.11 -10.52
C ILE A 220 17.63 -11.24 -10.28
N PRO A 221 18.59 -11.16 -11.23
CA PRO A 221 19.64 -10.15 -11.21
C PRO A 221 19.07 -8.72 -11.25
N ASN A 222 19.82 -7.75 -10.71
CA ASN A 222 19.45 -6.34 -10.80
C ASN A 222 19.34 -5.88 -12.25
N VAL A 223 18.26 -5.17 -12.58
CA VAL A 223 18.01 -4.65 -13.92
C VAL A 223 18.40 -3.18 -14.02
N GLY A 224 17.93 -2.33 -13.11
CA GLY A 224 18.26 -0.92 -13.09
C GLY A 224 17.11 -0.02 -12.63
N MET A 225 17.16 1.23 -13.08
CA MET A 225 16.19 2.26 -12.77
C MET A 225 15.37 2.62 -14.01
N PHE A 226 14.08 2.73 -13.83
CA PHE A 226 13.12 3.14 -14.86
C PHE A 226 12.42 4.43 -14.43
N ALA A 227 12.04 5.25 -15.39
CA ALA A 227 11.32 6.49 -15.11
C ALA A 227 10.32 6.84 -16.21
N SER A 228 9.17 7.39 -15.84
CA SER A 228 8.12 7.82 -16.76
C SER A 228 7.21 8.87 -16.12
N PHE A 229 6.52 9.66 -16.95
CA PHE A 229 5.36 10.44 -16.53
C PHE A 229 4.08 9.59 -16.43
N ASP A 230 4.08 8.42 -17.06
CA ASP A 230 2.97 7.47 -17.08
C ASP A 230 3.27 6.32 -16.10
N PRO A 231 2.52 6.21 -14.98
CA PRO A 231 2.75 5.18 -13.98
C PRO A 231 2.33 3.78 -14.45
N VAL A 232 1.38 3.67 -15.40
CA VAL A 232 0.91 2.40 -15.96
C VAL A 232 1.97 1.83 -16.90
N ALA A 233 2.47 2.65 -17.83
CA ALA A 233 3.55 2.29 -18.73
C ALA A 233 4.83 1.91 -17.96
N LEU A 234 5.11 2.63 -16.86
CA LEU A 234 6.26 2.36 -16.01
C LEU A 234 6.17 0.99 -15.35
N ASP A 235 5.04 0.66 -14.73
CA ASP A 235 4.85 -0.63 -14.06
C ASP A 235 4.84 -1.79 -15.08
N MET A 236 4.24 -1.59 -16.25
CA MET A 236 4.27 -2.60 -17.32
C MET A 236 5.71 -2.85 -17.80
N ALA A 237 6.50 -1.79 -18.08
CA ALA A 237 7.89 -1.91 -18.49
C ALA A 237 8.77 -2.60 -17.42
N CYS A 238 8.52 -2.30 -16.13
CA CYS A 238 9.23 -2.96 -15.04
C CYS A 238 8.87 -4.45 -14.93
N ALA A 239 7.59 -4.80 -15.05
CA ALA A 239 7.13 -6.19 -15.02
C ALA A 239 7.73 -7.01 -16.18
N ASP A 240 7.71 -6.46 -17.40
CA ASP A 240 8.35 -7.08 -18.57
C ASP A 240 9.87 -7.23 -18.39
N ALA A 241 10.52 -6.22 -17.84
CA ALA A 241 11.96 -6.25 -17.58
C ALA A 241 12.35 -7.32 -16.55
N VAL A 242 11.54 -7.53 -15.50
CA VAL A 242 11.71 -8.61 -14.53
C VAL A 242 11.48 -9.97 -15.17
N ASN A 243 10.39 -10.12 -15.91
CA ASN A 243 10.02 -11.38 -16.56
C ASN A 243 10.99 -11.78 -17.67
N ALA A 244 11.72 -10.83 -18.25
CA ALA A 244 12.79 -11.10 -19.25
C ALA A 244 14.09 -11.63 -18.61
N GLN A 245 14.29 -11.53 -17.29
CA GLN A 245 15.49 -12.01 -16.63
C GLN A 245 15.40 -13.49 -16.28
N PRO A 246 16.51 -14.24 -16.34
CA PRO A 246 16.55 -15.58 -15.78
C PRO A 246 16.46 -15.52 -14.24
N PRO A 247 15.72 -16.42 -13.60
CA PRO A 247 15.67 -16.48 -12.14
C PRO A 247 17.05 -16.85 -11.56
N LEU A 248 17.38 -16.29 -10.40
CA LEU A 248 18.61 -16.61 -9.71
C LEU A 248 18.60 -18.06 -9.19
N PRO A 249 19.71 -18.80 -9.28
CA PRO A 249 19.79 -20.16 -8.74
C PRO A 249 19.51 -20.17 -7.23
N GLY A 250 18.58 -21.02 -6.81
CA GLY A 250 18.21 -21.16 -5.39
C GLY A 250 17.25 -20.10 -4.85
N ALA A 251 16.87 -19.09 -5.66
CA ALA A 251 15.84 -18.14 -5.29
C ALA A 251 14.43 -18.76 -5.36
N ALA A 252 13.43 -18.11 -4.78
CA ALA A 252 12.05 -18.57 -4.76
C ALA A 252 11.47 -18.80 -6.18
N ALA A 253 11.89 -18.04 -7.18
CA ALA A 253 11.51 -18.22 -8.58
C ALA A 253 12.35 -19.28 -9.32
N ALA A 254 13.32 -19.93 -8.67
CA ALA A 254 14.15 -20.95 -9.32
C ALA A 254 13.27 -22.12 -9.78
N GLY A 255 13.34 -22.44 -11.09
CA GLY A 255 12.49 -23.48 -11.68
C GLY A 255 11.20 -22.95 -12.30
N ALA A 256 10.97 -21.65 -12.31
CA ALA A 256 9.89 -21.04 -13.07
C ALA A 256 10.00 -21.43 -14.55
N CYS A 257 9.06 -22.23 -15.01
CA CYS A 257 8.95 -22.69 -16.39
C CYS A 257 7.95 -21.80 -17.13
N GLY A 258 8.26 -20.51 -17.28
CA GLY A 258 7.33 -19.58 -17.91
C GLY A 258 7.89 -18.16 -17.92
N HIS A 259 7.17 -17.27 -18.58
CA HIS A 259 7.59 -15.88 -18.74
C HIS A 259 6.98 -14.93 -17.68
N ASP A 260 6.30 -15.45 -16.65
CA ASP A 260 5.70 -14.66 -15.58
C ASP A 260 6.17 -15.17 -14.21
N HIS A 261 7.20 -14.51 -13.68
CA HIS A 261 7.76 -14.82 -12.37
C HIS A 261 6.76 -14.53 -11.24
N PHE A 262 5.95 -13.48 -11.38
CA PHE A 262 4.99 -13.09 -10.35
C PHE A 262 3.85 -14.08 -10.21
N HIS A 263 3.30 -14.55 -11.33
CA HIS A 263 2.28 -15.61 -11.29
C HIS A 263 2.85 -16.95 -10.83
N HIS A 264 4.12 -17.24 -11.12
CA HIS A 264 4.78 -18.44 -10.60
C HIS A 264 4.93 -18.38 -9.06
N LEU A 265 5.32 -17.24 -8.53
CA LEU A 265 5.49 -17.02 -7.09
C LEU A 265 4.16 -16.99 -6.34
N HIS A 266 3.17 -16.35 -6.92
CA HIS A 266 1.88 -16.06 -6.31
C HIS A 266 0.74 -16.38 -7.29
N PRO A 267 0.44 -17.69 -7.53
CA PRO A 267 -0.49 -18.11 -8.58
C PRO A 267 -1.95 -17.67 -8.36
N GLU A 268 -2.29 -17.31 -7.13
CA GLU A 268 -3.64 -16.82 -6.78
C GLU A 268 -3.82 -15.33 -7.08
N THR A 269 -2.77 -14.64 -7.55
CA THR A 269 -2.81 -13.19 -7.81
C THR A 269 -3.13 -12.87 -9.26
N ASP A 270 -3.63 -11.65 -9.48
CA ASP A 270 -3.98 -11.10 -10.79
C ASP A 270 -3.41 -9.66 -10.90
N TRP A 271 -2.09 -9.57 -11.08
CA TRP A 271 -1.40 -8.27 -11.12
C TRP A 271 -1.81 -7.40 -12.32
N MET A 272 -2.23 -8.04 -13.43
CA MET A 272 -2.66 -7.34 -14.62
C MET A 272 -3.92 -6.52 -14.37
N SER A 273 -4.81 -6.96 -13.49
CA SER A 273 -6.05 -6.25 -13.15
C SER A 273 -5.83 -4.85 -12.59
N CYS A 274 -4.69 -4.58 -11.91
CA CYS A 274 -4.32 -3.24 -11.47
C CYS A 274 -4.03 -2.32 -12.66
N LEU A 275 -3.21 -2.79 -13.61
CA LEU A 275 -2.81 -2.04 -14.79
C LEU A 275 -4.00 -1.77 -15.73
N GLU A 276 -4.82 -2.79 -15.97
CA GLU A 276 -6.02 -2.67 -16.80
C GLU A 276 -7.01 -1.66 -16.22
N HIS A 277 -7.20 -1.69 -14.91
CA HIS A 277 -8.10 -0.74 -14.25
C HIS A 277 -7.54 0.67 -14.25
N ALA A 278 -6.23 0.85 -14.02
CA ALA A 278 -5.57 2.15 -14.10
C ALA A 278 -5.64 2.76 -15.51
N GLU A 279 -5.46 1.94 -16.56
CA GLU A 279 -5.64 2.35 -17.96
C GLU A 279 -7.09 2.77 -18.24
N LYS A 280 -8.07 1.99 -17.75
CA LYS A 280 -9.50 2.32 -17.85
C LYS A 280 -9.86 3.65 -17.17
N LEU A 281 -9.21 3.96 -16.04
CA LEU A 281 -9.35 5.23 -15.33
C LEU A 281 -8.66 6.41 -16.04
N GLY A 282 -7.92 6.16 -17.12
CA GLY A 282 -7.22 7.18 -17.89
C GLY A 282 -5.94 7.69 -17.25
N MET A 283 -5.29 6.89 -16.40
CA MET A 283 -4.02 7.25 -15.75
C MET A 283 -2.80 7.12 -16.68
N GLY A 284 -2.93 6.36 -17.77
CA GLY A 284 -1.86 6.07 -18.72
C GLY A 284 -2.22 4.91 -19.63
N THR A 285 -1.23 4.26 -20.20
CA THR A 285 -1.39 3.11 -21.10
C THR A 285 -0.38 2.02 -20.77
N ARG A 286 -0.73 0.75 -21.05
CA ARG A 286 0.19 -0.39 -20.93
C ARG A 286 1.18 -0.49 -22.10
N GLU A 287 0.96 0.29 -23.16
CA GLU A 287 1.91 0.40 -24.28
C GLU A 287 3.02 1.40 -23.94
N TYR A 288 4.28 1.04 -24.21
CA TYR A 288 5.42 1.89 -23.91
C TYR A 288 6.54 1.74 -24.96
N GLU A 289 7.37 2.75 -25.05
CA GLU A 289 8.66 2.70 -25.76
C GLU A 289 9.78 2.83 -24.71
N LEU A 290 10.71 1.87 -24.69
CA LEU A 290 11.83 1.87 -23.76
C LEU A 290 13.05 2.55 -24.39
N ILE A 291 13.45 3.70 -23.86
CA ILE A 291 14.64 4.43 -24.24
C ILE A 291 15.73 4.18 -23.21
N LYS A 292 16.85 3.58 -23.63
CA LYS A 292 18.03 3.39 -22.77
C LYS A 292 18.94 4.62 -22.87
N ILE A 293 19.35 5.12 -21.70
CA ILE A 293 20.27 6.25 -21.56
C ILE A 293 21.52 5.84 -20.80
#